data_254f72a17837423a516a9b4fddaac78a
#
_entry.id   254f72a17837423a516a9b4fddaac78a
#
_cell.length_a   1.000
_cell.length_b   1.000
_cell.length_c   1.000
_cell.angle_alpha   90.00
_cell.angle_beta   90.00
_cell.angle_gamma   90.00
#
_symmetry.space_group_name_H-M   'P 1'
#
loop_
_entity.id
_entity.type
_entity.pdbx_description
1 polymer ?
#
loop_
_entity_poly.entity_id
_entity_poly.type
_entity_poly.pdbx_seq_one_letter_code
_entity_poly.pdbx_strand_id
1 'polypeptide(L)'
;MKILFCGYRKWAIDVYNILGKKFDFASSPQELKGKTSNYHYDIIFFIGWSWMIEEELIKSTKCICMHPSPLPKYRGGSPIQNQIINGERESAVTFFIMDEKMDHGKILSQEKLSLEGDLDSIFHEISLLTKTGILQILNNPEDQGKEQDHNQATIYKRRKPEHSEIKPEDFPVT
;
A
#
# COMPACT_ATOMS: atom_id res chain seq x y z
N MET A 1 -12.15 -17.92 -8.68
CA MET A 1 -11.70 -16.99 -7.63
C MET A 1 -12.24 -15.61 -7.94
N LYS A 2 -13.00 -15.03 -7.02
CA LYS A 2 -13.58 -13.70 -7.16
C LYS A 2 -12.74 -12.67 -6.41
N ILE A 3 -12.29 -11.64 -7.10
CA ILE A 3 -11.32 -10.67 -6.60
C ILE A 3 -11.90 -9.26 -6.68
N LEU A 4 -11.69 -8.48 -5.62
CA LEU A 4 -12.00 -7.06 -5.57
C LEU A 4 -10.69 -6.26 -5.48
N PHE A 5 -10.55 -5.27 -6.35
CA PHE A 5 -9.47 -4.28 -6.29
C PHE A 5 -10.02 -2.98 -5.72
N CYS A 6 -9.44 -2.51 -4.62
CA CYS A 6 -9.78 -1.25 -3.96
C CYS A 6 -8.64 -0.25 -4.12
N GLY A 7 -8.93 0.89 -4.76
CA GLY A 7 -7.96 1.95 -4.96
C GLY A 7 -8.61 3.20 -5.54
N TYR A 8 -8.11 4.37 -5.20
CA TYR A 8 -8.68 5.64 -5.67
C TYR A 8 -7.62 6.63 -6.15
N ARG A 9 -6.36 6.45 -5.76
CA ARG A 9 -5.27 7.31 -6.21
C ARG A 9 -4.95 7.02 -7.67
N LYS A 10 -4.52 8.06 -8.40
CA LYS A 10 -4.21 7.93 -9.83
C LYS A 10 -3.31 6.74 -10.15
N TRP A 11 -2.21 6.59 -9.43
CA TRP A 11 -1.28 5.47 -9.65
C TRP A 11 -1.90 4.09 -9.36
N ALA A 12 -2.83 3.99 -8.39
CA ALA A 12 -3.56 2.75 -8.11
C ALA A 12 -4.56 2.42 -9.24
N ILE A 13 -5.22 3.43 -9.79
CA ILE A 13 -6.09 3.29 -10.96
C ILE A 13 -5.27 2.86 -12.19
N ASP A 14 -4.07 3.39 -12.35
CA ASP A 14 -3.15 3.00 -13.43
C ASP A 14 -2.79 1.50 -13.30
N VAL A 15 -2.53 0.99 -12.10
CA VAL A 15 -2.34 -0.46 -11.85
C VAL A 15 -3.56 -1.26 -12.28
N TYR A 16 -4.76 -0.85 -11.89
CA TYR A 16 -5.99 -1.54 -12.26
C TYR A 16 -6.19 -1.58 -13.79
N ASN A 17 -5.88 -0.48 -14.47
CA ASN A 17 -5.94 -0.41 -15.94
C ASN A 17 -4.92 -1.34 -16.60
N ILE A 18 -3.67 -1.36 -16.09
CA ILE A 18 -2.59 -2.23 -16.60
C ILE A 18 -2.94 -3.72 -16.42
N LEU A 19 -3.68 -4.06 -15.35
CA LEU A 19 -4.19 -5.41 -15.11
C LEU A 19 -5.37 -5.79 -16.03
N GLY A 20 -5.76 -4.89 -16.93
CA GLY A 20 -6.82 -5.14 -17.92
C GLY A 20 -8.23 -5.09 -17.33
N LYS A 21 -8.42 -4.45 -16.19
CA LYS A 21 -9.73 -4.31 -15.51
C LYS A 21 -10.42 -5.65 -15.28
N LYS A 22 -9.65 -6.67 -14.93
CA LYS A 22 -10.13 -8.07 -14.81
C LYS A 22 -10.86 -8.37 -13.50
N PHE A 23 -10.80 -7.45 -12.53
CA PHE A 23 -11.37 -7.63 -11.20
C PHE A 23 -12.55 -6.69 -10.99
N ASP A 24 -13.40 -7.00 -10.02
CA ASP A 24 -14.33 -6.01 -9.51
C ASP A 24 -13.55 -4.84 -8.90
N PHE A 25 -14.11 -3.63 -8.94
CA PHE A 25 -13.41 -2.41 -8.54
C PHE A 25 -14.24 -1.60 -7.55
N ALA A 26 -13.56 -1.02 -6.56
CA ALA A 26 -14.12 -0.03 -5.64
C ALA A 26 -13.12 1.12 -5.41
N SER A 27 -13.60 2.35 -5.48
CA SER A 27 -12.80 3.56 -5.30
C SER A 27 -13.16 4.35 -4.04
N SER A 28 -14.15 3.89 -3.29
CA SER A 28 -14.62 4.56 -2.06
C SER A 28 -15.10 3.54 -1.02
N PRO A 29 -15.16 3.93 0.27
CA PRO A 29 -15.74 3.08 1.31
C PRO A 29 -17.19 2.65 1.03
N GLN A 30 -17.98 3.52 0.41
CA GLN A 30 -19.37 3.23 0.05
C GLN A 30 -19.45 2.13 -1.03
N GLU A 31 -18.60 2.22 -2.04
CA GLU A 31 -18.52 1.18 -3.09
C GLU A 31 -18.01 -0.14 -2.53
N LEU A 32 -16.98 -0.11 -1.67
CA LEU A 32 -16.49 -1.29 -0.95
C LEU A 32 -17.62 -1.96 -0.18
N LYS A 33 -18.35 -1.21 0.64
CA LYS A 33 -19.46 -1.72 1.43
C LYS A 33 -20.57 -2.31 0.55
N GLY A 34 -20.96 -1.61 -0.52
CA GLY A 34 -21.96 -2.09 -1.47
C GLY A 34 -21.54 -3.42 -2.13
N LYS A 35 -20.28 -3.53 -2.52
CA LYS A 35 -19.74 -4.76 -3.11
C LYS A 35 -19.72 -5.92 -2.12
N THR A 36 -19.15 -5.72 -0.94
CA THR A 36 -18.99 -6.78 0.08
C THR A 36 -20.30 -7.19 0.75
N SER A 37 -21.31 -6.34 0.73
CA SER A 37 -22.68 -6.69 1.21
C SER A 37 -23.42 -7.60 0.22
N ASN A 38 -23.09 -7.53 -1.06
CA ASN A 38 -23.81 -8.28 -2.12
C ASN A 38 -23.02 -9.50 -2.63
N TYR A 39 -21.70 -9.52 -2.43
CA TYR A 39 -20.84 -10.55 -2.98
C TYR A 39 -19.79 -11.01 -1.98
N HIS A 40 -19.51 -12.29 -1.96
CA HIS A 40 -18.33 -12.82 -1.29
C HIS A 40 -17.13 -12.76 -2.25
N TYR A 41 -15.99 -12.26 -1.73
CA TYR A 41 -14.72 -12.22 -2.44
C TYR A 41 -13.71 -13.18 -1.77
N ASP A 42 -12.94 -13.86 -2.59
CA ASP A 42 -11.85 -14.71 -2.10
C ASP A 42 -10.66 -13.88 -1.64
N ILE A 43 -10.36 -12.81 -2.39
CA ILE A 43 -9.29 -11.86 -2.09
C ILE A 43 -9.76 -10.44 -2.35
N ILE A 44 -9.40 -9.52 -1.46
CA ILE A 44 -9.55 -8.08 -1.66
C ILE A 44 -8.18 -7.44 -1.60
N PHE A 45 -7.76 -6.76 -2.67
CA PHE A 45 -6.55 -5.96 -2.70
C PHE A 45 -6.84 -4.51 -2.36
N PHE A 46 -6.09 -3.94 -1.41
CA PHE A 46 -6.13 -2.53 -1.06
C PHE A 46 -4.84 -1.84 -1.55
N ILE A 47 -4.97 -1.03 -2.59
CA ILE A 47 -3.87 -0.37 -3.29
C ILE A 47 -4.04 1.14 -3.23
N GLY A 48 -3.16 1.83 -2.49
CA GLY A 48 -3.29 3.27 -2.27
C GLY A 48 -4.56 3.65 -1.51
N TRP A 49 -5.03 2.78 -0.65
CA TRP A 49 -6.23 2.97 0.16
C TRP A 49 -5.87 3.67 1.47
N SER A 50 -6.67 4.65 1.88
CA SER A 50 -6.38 5.49 3.06
C SER A 50 -7.43 5.41 4.16
N TRP A 51 -8.51 4.69 3.93
CA TRP A 51 -9.58 4.54 4.92
C TRP A 51 -9.41 3.28 5.74
N MET A 52 -9.91 3.33 6.97
CA MET A 52 -9.97 2.15 7.84
C MET A 52 -10.87 1.09 7.23
N ILE A 53 -10.49 -0.16 7.41
CA ILE A 53 -11.26 -1.32 6.99
C ILE A 53 -11.94 -1.91 8.21
N GLU A 54 -13.21 -2.29 8.06
CA GLU A 54 -13.97 -2.94 9.13
C GLU A 54 -13.30 -4.26 9.52
N GLU A 55 -13.11 -4.47 10.82
CA GLU A 55 -12.44 -5.65 11.38
C GLU A 55 -13.12 -6.97 10.96
N GLU A 56 -14.46 -6.94 10.88
CA GLU A 56 -15.23 -8.09 10.42
C GLU A 56 -14.87 -8.52 8.99
N LEU A 57 -14.64 -7.55 8.10
CA LEU A 57 -14.21 -7.84 6.73
C LEU A 57 -12.80 -8.46 6.71
N ILE A 58 -11.88 -7.94 7.51
CA ILE A 58 -10.51 -8.47 7.62
C ILE A 58 -10.51 -9.91 8.15
N LYS A 59 -11.42 -10.24 9.07
CA LYS A 59 -11.54 -11.59 9.64
C LYS A 59 -12.22 -12.60 8.71
N SER A 60 -13.13 -12.12 7.87
CA SER A 60 -13.95 -12.99 7.03
C SER A 60 -13.40 -13.19 5.61
N THR A 61 -12.48 -12.34 5.17
CA THR A 61 -11.96 -12.32 3.80
C THR A 61 -10.45 -12.09 3.81
N LYS A 62 -9.72 -12.74 2.92
CA LYS A 62 -8.29 -12.49 2.74
C LYS A 62 -8.07 -11.07 2.17
N CYS A 63 -7.83 -10.12 3.04
CA CYS A 63 -7.53 -8.73 2.69
C CYS A 63 -6.02 -8.56 2.57
N ILE A 64 -5.55 -8.08 1.42
CA ILE A 64 -4.13 -7.89 1.11
C ILE A 64 -3.90 -6.42 0.80
N CYS A 65 -2.99 -5.80 1.54
CA CYS A 65 -2.60 -4.41 1.33
C CYS A 65 -1.22 -4.33 0.72
N MET A 66 -1.02 -3.34 -0.15
CA MET A 66 0.31 -2.93 -0.60
C MET A 66 0.72 -1.66 0.14
N HIS A 67 1.91 -1.70 0.74
CA HIS A 67 2.53 -0.57 1.42
C HIS A 67 3.91 -0.29 0.83
N PRO A 68 4.20 0.95 0.39
CA PRO A 68 5.46 1.27 -0.27
C PRO A 68 6.54 1.63 0.76
N SER A 69 6.94 0.65 1.54
CA SER A 69 8.07 0.71 2.46
C SER A 69 8.63 -0.69 2.72
N PRO A 70 9.87 -0.80 3.23
CA PRO A 70 10.43 -2.06 3.67
C PRO A 70 9.88 -2.45 5.05
N LEU A 71 8.59 -2.85 5.12
CA LEU A 71 7.98 -3.28 6.38
C LEU A 71 8.89 -4.30 7.11
N PRO A 72 9.02 -4.18 8.42
CA PRO A 72 8.22 -3.42 9.39
C PRO A 72 8.59 -1.95 9.55
N LYS A 73 9.55 -1.43 8.79
CA LYS A 73 9.91 -0.02 8.82
C LYS A 73 8.90 0.84 8.07
N TYR A 74 8.71 2.07 8.53
CA TYR A 74 7.83 3.06 7.91
C TYR A 74 6.37 2.63 7.80
N ARG A 75 5.84 1.98 8.83
CA ARG A 75 4.39 1.78 8.97
C ARG A 75 3.68 3.12 9.09
N GLY A 76 2.42 3.20 8.70
CA GLY A 76 1.58 4.37 8.87
C GLY A 76 1.50 5.26 7.65
N GLY A 77 1.42 6.58 7.87
CA GLY A 77 1.09 7.55 6.82
C GLY A 77 2.30 8.07 6.04
N SER A 78 2.05 8.48 4.79
CA SER A 78 3.02 9.14 3.90
C SER A 78 4.38 8.42 3.84
N PRO A 79 4.42 7.10 3.57
CA PRO A 79 5.65 6.33 3.67
C PRO A 79 6.74 6.80 2.71
N ILE A 80 6.40 7.13 1.46
CA ILE A 80 7.39 7.60 0.48
C ILE A 80 7.99 8.94 0.91
N GLN A 81 7.16 9.90 1.31
CA GLN A 81 7.61 11.22 1.73
C GLN A 81 8.48 11.15 2.99
N ASN A 82 8.08 10.34 3.98
CA ASN A 82 8.87 10.18 5.22
C ASN A 82 10.22 9.52 4.96
N GLN A 83 10.28 8.53 4.07
CA GLN A 83 11.54 7.89 3.68
C GLN A 83 12.48 8.87 2.97
N ILE A 84 11.99 9.63 2.00
CA ILE A 84 12.78 10.64 1.27
C ILE A 84 13.31 11.71 2.22
N ILE A 85 12.48 12.23 3.13
CA ILE A 85 12.88 13.24 4.11
C ILE A 85 13.98 12.70 5.06
N ASN A 86 13.92 11.42 5.41
CA ASN A 86 14.94 10.77 6.25
C ASN A 86 16.21 10.39 5.46
N GLY A 87 16.28 10.71 4.17
CA GLY A 87 17.48 10.46 3.34
C GLY A 87 17.60 9.05 2.81
N GLU A 88 16.53 8.26 2.90
CA GLU A 88 16.51 6.92 2.31
C GLU A 88 16.58 7.00 0.77
N ARG A 89 17.39 6.17 0.17
CA ARG A 89 17.53 6.06 -1.29
C ARG A 89 16.92 4.79 -1.84
N GLU A 90 16.72 3.82 -0.98
CA GLU A 90 16.12 2.53 -1.30
C GLU A 90 14.90 2.28 -0.40
N SER A 91 13.93 1.60 -0.95
CA SER A 91 12.70 1.20 -0.28
C SER A 91 12.26 -0.17 -0.77
N ALA A 92 10.99 -0.49 -0.55
CA ALA A 92 10.36 -1.68 -1.09
C ALA A 92 8.87 -1.44 -1.35
N VAL A 93 8.32 -2.21 -2.27
CA VAL A 93 6.88 -2.44 -2.40
C VAL A 93 6.58 -3.72 -1.64
N THR A 94 5.86 -3.61 -0.54
CA THR A 94 5.53 -4.73 0.34
C THR A 94 4.05 -5.06 0.25
N PHE A 95 3.75 -6.32 -0.05
CA PHE A 95 2.41 -6.87 0.09
C PHE A 95 2.30 -7.66 1.38
N PHE A 96 1.22 -7.45 2.11
CA PHE A 96 0.96 -8.16 3.37
C PHE A 96 -0.52 -8.50 3.54
N ILE A 97 -0.79 -9.57 4.26
CA ILE A 97 -2.15 -9.93 4.67
C ILE A 97 -2.53 -9.02 5.83
N MET A 98 -3.62 -8.30 5.70
CA MET A 98 -4.08 -7.37 6.75
C MET A 98 -4.54 -8.13 7.99
N ASP A 99 -4.19 -7.57 9.13
CA ASP A 99 -4.73 -7.92 10.44
C ASP A 99 -5.36 -6.69 11.12
N GLU A 100 -5.71 -6.78 12.37
CA GLU A 100 -6.37 -5.71 13.13
C GLU A 100 -5.48 -4.49 13.39
N LYS A 101 -4.15 -4.62 13.19
CA LYS A 101 -3.18 -3.55 13.43
C LYS A 101 -2.68 -2.96 12.13
N MET A 102 -2.41 -1.66 12.13
CA MET A 102 -1.93 -0.94 10.95
C MET A 102 -0.59 -1.50 10.46
N ASP A 103 -0.54 -1.89 9.19
CA ASP A 103 0.65 -2.34 8.46
C ASP A 103 1.46 -3.43 9.19
N HIS A 104 0.77 -4.25 9.96
CA HIS A 104 1.37 -5.19 10.91
C HIS A 104 1.38 -6.64 10.41
N GLY A 105 0.50 -6.98 9.48
CA GLY A 105 0.23 -8.35 9.08
C GLY A 105 1.39 -9.05 8.36
N LYS A 106 1.21 -10.32 8.08
CA LYS A 106 2.24 -11.19 7.49
C LYS A 106 2.59 -10.76 6.08
N ILE A 107 3.87 -10.66 5.79
CA ILE A 107 4.41 -10.26 4.47
C ILE A 107 4.30 -11.42 3.49
N LEU A 108 3.68 -11.15 2.34
CA LEU A 108 3.59 -12.06 1.20
C LEU A 108 4.75 -11.88 0.22
N SER A 109 5.10 -10.62 -0.07
CA SER A 109 6.23 -10.28 -0.92
C SER A 109 6.79 -8.91 -0.57
N GLN A 110 8.05 -8.70 -0.89
CA GLN A 110 8.73 -7.42 -0.68
C GLN A 110 9.77 -7.24 -1.79
N GLU A 111 9.47 -6.34 -2.73
CA GLU A 111 10.30 -6.07 -3.90
C GLU A 111 11.02 -4.73 -3.72
N LYS A 112 12.29 -4.69 -4.11
CA LYS A 112 13.11 -3.48 -4.00
C LYS A 112 12.56 -2.35 -4.85
N LEU A 113 12.56 -1.15 -4.30
CA LEU A 113 12.14 0.09 -4.95
C LEU A 113 13.24 1.14 -4.79
N SER A 114 13.65 1.79 -5.88
CA SER A 114 14.51 2.95 -5.81
C SER A 114 13.70 4.21 -5.45
N LEU A 115 14.24 5.03 -4.58
CA LEU A 115 13.68 6.36 -4.25
C LEU A 115 14.46 7.49 -4.96
N GLU A 116 15.33 7.16 -5.89
CA GLU A 116 16.05 8.12 -6.70
C GLU A 116 15.20 8.59 -7.90
N GLY A 117 15.35 9.86 -8.27
CA GLY A 117 14.58 10.48 -9.34
C GLY A 117 13.45 11.37 -8.83
N ASP A 118 12.54 11.73 -9.72
CA ASP A 118 11.35 12.49 -9.37
C ASP A 118 10.21 11.61 -8.85
N LEU A 119 9.22 12.23 -8.21
CA LEU A 119 8.09 11.50 -7.62
C LEU A 119 7.26 10.75 -8.67
N ASP A 120 7.12 11.30 -9.87
CA ASP A 120 6.34 10.64 -10.93
C ASP A 120 7.00 9.35 -11.38
N SER A 121 8.34 9.35 -11.52
CA SER A 121 9.12 8.15 -11.84
C SER A 121 9.03 7.10 -10.73
N ILE A 122 9.13 7.52 -9.47
CA ILE A 122 9.01 6.63 -8.31
C ILE A 122 7.61 5.99 -8.28
N PHE A 123 6.55 6.76 -8.43
CA PHE A 123 5.18 6.22 -8.44
C PHE A 123 4.88 5.37 -9.68
N HIS A 124 5.51 5.65 -10.81
CA HIS A 124 5.43 4.77 -11.97
C HIS A 124 6.05 3.39 -11.68
N GLU A 125 7.23 3.36 -11.07
CA GLU A 125 7.87 2.10 -10.66
C GLU A 125 7.05 1.37 -9.60
N ILE A 126 6.48 2.06 -8.62
CA ILE A 126 5.53 1.48 -7.65
C ILE A 126 4.38 0.79 -8.38
N SER A 127 3.82 1.41 -9.41
CA SER A 127 2.72 0.84 -10.19
C SER A 127 3.11 -0.46 -10.89
N LEU A 128 4.31 -0.51 -11.48
CA LEU A 128 4.82 -1.72 -12.15
C LEU A 128 5.09 -2.85 -11.15
N LEU A 129 5.74 -2.54 -10.03
CA LEU A 129 6.01 -3.50 -8.97
C LEU A 129 4.72 -4.01 -8.31
N THR A 130 3.73 -3.13 -8.15
CA THR A 130 2.42 -3.49 -7.63
C THR A 130 1.69 -4.47 -8.55
N LYS A 131 1.71 -4.23 -9.86
CA LYS A 131 1.18 -5.18 -10.85
C LYS A 131 1.85 -6.54 -10.72
N THR A 132 3.17 -6.57 -10.69
CA THR A 132 3.96 -7.81 -10.58
C THR A 132 3.61 -8.55 -9.29
N GLY A 133 3.56 -7.86 -8.16
CA GLY A 133 3.21 -8.45 -6.86
C GLY A 133 1.81 -9.06 -6.83
N ILE A 134 0.82 -8.37 -7.41
CA ILE A 134 -0.55 -8.92 -7.54
C ILE A 134 -0.53 -10.22 -8.34
N LEU A 135 0.15 -10.26 -9.48
CA LEU A 135 0.21 -11.47 -10.31
C LEU A 135 0.93 -12.62 -9.60
N GLN A 136 2.00 -12.35 -8.86
CA GLN A 136 2.70 -13.35 -8.05
C GLN A 136 1.77 -13.94 -6.97
N ILE A 137 1.04 -13.10 -6.25
CA ILE A 137 0.08 -13.52 -5.22
C ILE A 137 -1.03 -14.39 -5.83
N LEU A 138 -1.54 -14.02 -7.00
CA LEU A 138 -2.58 -14.78 -7.69
C LEU A 138 -2.08 -16.13 -8.22
N ASN A 139 -0.79 -16.28 -8.46
CA ASN A 139 -0.18 -17.56 -8.81
C ASN A 139 -0.01 -18.51 -7.60
N ASN A 140 -0.01 -17.97 -6.38
CA ASN A 140 0.04 -18.73 -5.13
C ASN A 140 -0.92 -18.15 -4.09
N PRO A 141 -2.23 -18.22 -4.32
CA PRO A 141 -3.22 -17.55 -3.48
C PRO A 141 -3.32 -18.12 -2.06
N GLU A 142 -2.82 -19.33 -1.83
CA GLU A 142 -2.82 -20.01 -0.53
C GLU A 142 -1.65 -19.61 0.38
N ASP A 143 -0.70 -18.81 -0.12
CA ASP A 143 0.41 -18.32 0.70
C ASP A 143 -0.11 -17.58 1.93
N GLN A 144 0.40 -17.97 3.11
CA GLN A 144 0.03 -17.38 4.39
C GLN A 144 0.99 -16.28 4.86
N GLY A 145 2.04 -16.03 4.08
CA GLY A 145 3.04 -15.01 4.38
C GLY A 145 3.95 -15.35 5.57
N LYS A 146 4.86 -14.42 5.86
CA LYS A 146 5.82 -14.51 6.96
C LYS A 146 5.61 -13.38 7.95
N GLU A 147 5.71 -13.66 9.24
CA GLU A 147 5.67 -12.64 10.29
C GLU A 147 6.71 -11.57 10.07
N GLN A 148 6.33 -10.33 10.36
CA GLN A 148 7.28 -9.22 10.43
C GLN A 148 8.11 -9.31 11.72
N ASP A 149 9.35 -8.84 11.68
CA ASP A 149 10.12 -8.60 12.90
C ASP A 149 9.65 -7.30 13.59
N HIS A 150 8.67 -7.42 14.46
CA HIS A 150 8.04 -6.29 15.13
C HIS A 150 9.00 -5.45 15.99
N ASN A 151 10.16 -6.00 16.37
CA ASN A 151 11.20 -5.25 17.09
C ASN A 151 11.90 -4.21 16.20
N GLN A 152 11.84 -4.39 14.89
CA GLN A 152 12.39 -3.46 13.90
C GLN A 152 11.37 -2.42 13.40
N ALA A 153 10.14 -2.46 13.90
CA ALA A 153 9.06 -1.62 13.41
C ALA A 153 9.28 -0.13 13.73
N THR A 154 9.00 0.71 12.74
CA THR A 154 8.86 2.15 12.92
C THR A 154 7.50 2.60 12.40
N ILE A 155 6.92 3.64 12.99
CA ILE A 155 5.59 4.15 12.66
C ILE A 155 5.67 5.65 12.47
N TYR A 156 5.07 6.13 11.38
CA TYR A 156 4.99 7.55 11.04
C TYR A 156 3.55 8.00 10.89
N LYS A 157 3.27 9.22 11.32
CA LYS A 157 2.00 9.88 11.07
C LYS A 157 1.91 10.40 9.64
N ARG A 158 0.70 10.48 9.11
CA ARG A 158 0.46 11.12 7.81
C ARG A 158 0.93 12.58 7.86
N ARG A 159 1.68 12.97 6.84
CA ARG A 159 2.07 14.37 6.63
C ARG A 159 0.87 15.20 6.18
N LYS A 160 0.86 16.46 6.61
CA LYS A 160 -0.12 17.46 6.20
C LYS A 160 0.58 18.53 5.35
N PRO A 161 -0.15 19.31 4.52
CA PRO A 161 0.43 20.36 3.68
C PRO A 161 1.32 21.33 4.45
N GLU A 162 0.92 21.74 5.66
CA GLU A 162 1.71 22.64 6.51
C GLU A 162 3.07 22.10 6.92
N HIS A 163 3.27 20.77 6.91
CA HIS A 163 4.59 20.16 7.17
C HIS A 163 5.58 20.32 6.01
N SER A 164 5.11 20.78 4.86
CA SER A 164 5.93 21.02 3.65
C SER A 164 6.08 22.52 3.36
N GLU A 165 5.60 23.40 4.25
CA GLU A 165 5.82 24.84 4.15
C GLU A 165 7.31 25.14 4.35
N ILE A 166 7.90 25.85 3.39
CA ILE A 166 9.28 26.31 3.45
C ILE A 166 9.27 27.75 3.97
N LYS A 167 9.96 28.00 5.07
CA LYS A 167 10.07 29.31 5.69
C LYS A 167 11.44 29.92 5.45
N PRO A 168 11.58 31.27 5.50
CA PRO A 168 12.88 31.92 5.34
C PRO A 168 13.98 31.39 6.29
N GLU A 169 13.62 31.01 7.52
CA GLU A 169 14.53 30.43 8.49
C GLU A 169 15.04 29.01 8.16
N ASP A 170 14.39 28.32 7.20
CA ASP A 170 14.82 27.00 6.76
C ASP A 170 16.02 27.05 5.79
N PHE A 171 16.38 28.25 5.32
CA PHE A 171 17.53 28.45 4.45
C PHE A 171 18.77 28.79 5.29
N PRO A 172 19.94 28.17 4.98
CA PRO A 172 21.17 28.55 5.65
C PRO A 172 21.47 30.02 5.40
N VAL A 173 21.70 30.77 6.46
CA VAL A 173 22.19 32.14 6.35
C VAL A 173 23.64 32.05 5.86
N THR A 174 23.90 32.52 4.65
CA THR A 174 25.28 32.68 4.11
C THR A 174 26.01 33.85 4.75
#